data_f98935407e995d0e44f767563aba70d2
#
_entry.id   f98935407e995d0e44f767563aba70d2
#
_cell.length_a   1.000
_cell.length_b   1.000
_cell.length_c   1.000
_cell.angle_alpha   90.00
_cell.angle_beta   90.00
_cell.angle_gamma   90.00
#
_symmetry.space_group_name_H-M   'P 1'
#
loop_
_entity.id
_entity.type
_entity.pdbx_description
1 polymer ?
#
loop_
_entity_poly.entity_id
_entity_poly.type
_entity_poly.pdbx_seq_one_letter_code
_entity_poly.pdbx_strand_id
1 'polypeptide(L)'
;MCRPVTGTSRERGTFDGYKTHLNVDPDNELITNVAVTAANTPDRDVIDELLNEPGADQPATDTDDRTADAEPATDGPGADADTGTGTDGSSQSKDFEVYGDSAYADGATLHEQTQRGHDMRTKVPPVRNANGFSKDQFRIDLPAGTVTCPAHHTVAIRDGRRHRSARFGPLCRSCPLRAACTKARGGRVISIHPHEAALQHAKARQKDPDWQQAYRTHRPVVERKISHFTHRPGGGRKARCRGAARILTDIMTRASAINLARLATLGLHRAAEGWAIA
;
A
#
# COMPACT_ATOMS: atom_id res chain seq x y z
N MET A 1 -2.46 -27.00 3.70
CA MET A 1 -3.20 -26.48 2.53
C MET A 1 -3.16 -24.97 2.63
N CYS A 2 -2.33 -24.30 1.81
CA CYS A 2 -2.23 -22.83 1.81
C CYS A 2 -3.30 -22.27 0.87
N ARG A 3 -4.13 -21.38 1.37
CA ARG A 3 -5.10 -20.63 0.55
C ARG A 3 -4.54 -19.23 0.28
N PRO A 4 -4.49 -18.76 -0.96
CA PRO A 4 -4.34 -17.33 -1.21
C PRO A 4 -5.60 -16.63 -0.69
N VAL A 5 -5.42 -15.65 0.20
CA VAL A 5 -6.55 -14.88 0.75
C VAL A 5 -6.74 -13.64 -0.12
N THR A 6 -7.68 -13.73 -1.01
CA THR A 6 -8.32 -12.54 -1.55
C THR A 6 -9.64 -12.35 -0.80
N GLY A 7 -9.78 -11.27 -0.04
CA GLY A 7 -11.06 -10.83 0.48
C GLY A 7 -11.34 -11.17 1.93
N THR A 8 -11.92 -10.21 2.60
CA THR A 8 -12.46 -10.17 3.93
C THR A 8 -13.18 -11.45 4.35
N SER A 9 -12.58 -12.25 5.21
CA SER A 9 -13.29 -13.28 5.95
C SER A 9 -13.63 -12.76 7.35
N ARG A 10 -14.89 -12.82 7.70
CA ARG A 10 -15.47 -12.44 9.00
C ARG A 10 -15.22 -13.45 10.11
N GLU A 11 -14.50 -14.51 9.86
CA GLU A 11 -14.19 -15.54 10.86
C GLU A 11 -12.73 -15.44 11.30
N ARG A 12 -12.53 -15.28 12.61
CA ARG A 12 -11.22 -15.23 13.26
C ARG A 12 -10.59 -16.62 13.22
N GLY A 13 -9.99 -16.96 12.10
CA GLY A 13 -9.07 -18.06 11.97
C GLY A 13 -7.70 -17.51 11.61
N THR A 14 -6.65 -17.91 12.30
CA THR A 14 -5.26 -17.71 11.88
C THR A 14 -5.07 -18.47 10.58
N PHE A 15 -4.90 -17.72 9.47
CA PHE A 15 -4.59 -18.33 8.18
C PHE A 15 -3.08 -18.34 8.00
N ASP A 16 -2.49 -19.53 8.01
CA ASP A 16 -1.16 -19.73 7.47
C ASP A 16 -1.26 -19.73 5.94
N GLY A 17 -0.72 -18.68 5.31
CA GLY A 17 -0.83 -18.54 3.86
C GLY A 17 0.01 -17.37 3.35
N TYR A 18 -0.14 -17.10 2.06
CA TYR A 18 0.55 -16.03 1.38
C TYR A 18 -0.46 -15.12 0.69
N LYS A 19 -0.11 -13.83 0.60
CA LYS A 19 -0.79 -12.85 -0.24
C LYS A 19 0.00 -12.65 -1.52
N THR A 20 -0.70 -12.48 -2.62
CA THR A 20 -0.11 -12.06 -3.90
C THR A 20 -0.52 -10.62 -4.16
N HIS A 21 0.45 -9.80 -4.46
CA HIS A 21 0.30 -8.41 -4.84
C HIS A 21 0.64 -8.27 -6.31
N LEU A 22 -0.10 -7.41 -7.02
CA LEU A 22 0.08 -7.19 -8.45
C LEU A 22 0.15 -5.69 -8.70
N ASN A 23 1.13 -5.26 -9.49
CA ASN A 23 1.13 -3.98 -10.16
C ASN A 23 0.73 -4.18 -11.63
N VAL A 24 -0.12 -3.30 -12.16
CA VAL A 24 -0.69 -3.45 -13.51
C VAL A 24 -0.68 -2.07 -14.16
N ASP A 25 -0.11 -1.99 -15.35
CA ASP A 25 -0.29 -0.85 -16.25
C ASP A 25 -1.76 -0.77 -16.66
N PRO A 26 -2.49 0.32 -16.32
CA PRO A 26 -3.91 0.42 -16.60
C PRO A 26 -4.23 0.61 -18.08
N ASP A 27 -3.32 1.15 -18.89
CA ASP A 27 -3.55 1.51 -20.28
C ASP A 27 -3.45 0.27 -21.18
N ASN A 28 -2.40 -0.51 -21.03
CA ASN A 28 -2.16 -1.73 -21.79
C ASN A 28 -2.68 -2.98 -21.10
N GLU A 29 -3.06 -2.87 -19.84
CA GLU A 29 -3.48 -4.00 -19.01
C GLU A 29 -2.39 -5.07 -18.83
N LEU A 30 -1.14 -4.67 -18.79
CA LEU A 30 0.00 -5.55 -18.54
C LEU A 30 0.34 -5.58 -17.04
N ILE A 31 0.68 -6.75 -16.54
CA ILE A 31 1.18 -6.92 -15.18
C ILE A 31 2.66 -6.53 -15.20
N THR A 32 3.00 -5.44 -14.54
CA THR A 32 4.37 -4.90 -14.53
C THR A 32 5.20 -5.46 -13.39
N ASN A 33 4.59 -5.73 -12.23
CA ASN A 33 5.30 -6.31 -11.12
C ASN A 33 4.40 -7.24 -10.28
N VAL A 34 5.01 -8.19 -9.59
CA VAL A 34 4.34 -9.11 -8.67
C VAL A 34 5.17 -9.30 -7.41
N ALA A 35 4.52 -9.37 -6.26
CA ALA A 35 5.16 -9.70 -5.00
C ALA A 35 4.34 -10.72 -4.21
N VAL A 36 5.01 -11.50 -3.36
CA VAL A 36 4.40 -12.51 -2.49
C VAL A 36 4.84 -12.28 -1.07
N THR A 37 3.89 -12.03 -0.18
CA THR A 37 4.15 -11.83 1.25
C THR A 37 3.44 -12.88 2.10
N ALA A 38 3.87 -13.04 3.34
CA ALA A 38 3.12 -13.82 4.32
C ALA A 38 1.73 -13.18 4.54
N ALA A 39 0.73 -14.00 4.85
CA ALA A 39 -0.66 -13.54 4.97
C ALA A 39 -0.88 -12.46 6.05
N ASN A 40 -0.02 -12.41 7.06
CA ASN A 40 -0.04 -11.44 8.15
C ASN A 40 0.79 -10.18 7.89
N THR A 41 1.55 -10.11 6.80
CA THR A 41 2.28 -8.89 6.41
C THR A 41 1.29 -7.80 5.99
N PRO A 42 1.40 -6.56 6.49
CA PRO A 42 0.58 -5.46 6.01
C PRO A 42 0.83 -5.18 4.53
N ASP A 43 -0.23 -4.87 3.77
CA ASP A 43 -0.10 -4.66 2.31
C ASP A 43 0.78 -3.44 1.97
N ARG A 44 0.82 -2.45 2.87
CA ARG A 44 1.69 -1.26 2.72
C ARG A 44 3.18 -1.59 2.68
N ASP A 45 3.61 -2.67 3.34
CA ASP A 45 5.04 -3.00 3.47
C ASP A 45 5.66 -3.50 2.13
N VAL A 46 4.83 -3.76 1.12
CA VAL A 46 5.25 -4.25 -0.19
C VAL A 46 5.13 -3.21 -1.30
N ILE A 47 4.63 -2.00 -1.00
CA ILE A 47 4.33 -1.01 -2.04
C ILE A 47 5.59 -0.56 -2.79
N ASP A 48 6.70 -0.41 -2.09
CA ASP A 48 7.98 0.00 -2.69
C ASP A 48 8.49 -1.07 -3.68
N GLU A 49 8.41 -2.35 -3.31
CA GLU A 49 8.78 -3.45 -4.21
C GLU A 49 7.88 -3.48 -5.46
N LEU A 50 6.57 -3.19 -5.29
CA LEU A 50 5.63 -3.18 -6.41
C LEU A 50 5.82 -1.99 -7.37
N LEU A 51 6.26 -0.84 -6.87
CA LEU A 51 6.43 0.37 -7.68
C LEU A 51 7.84 0.49 -8.28
N ASN A 52 8.81 -0.30 -7.82
CA ASN A 52 10.12 -0.35 -8.45
C ASN A 52 10.03 -0.91 -9.87
N GLU A 53 10.71 -0.27 -10.82
CA GLU A 53 10.76 -0.77 -12.20
C GLU A 53 11.46 -2.14 -12.23
N PRO A 54 10.91 -3.15 -12.93
CA PRO A 54 11.59 -4.41 -13.15
C PRO A 54 12.83 -4.16 -14.03
N GLY A 55 14.03 -4.26 -13.44
CA GLY A 55 15.30 -4.03 -14.13
C GLY A 55 16.25 -3.07 -13.42
N ALA A 56 15.84 -2.34 -12.40
CA ALA A 56 16.76 -1.69 -11.49
C ALA A 56 17.38 -2.77 -10.59
N ASP A 57 18.66 -3.01 -10.74
CA ASP A 57 19.52 -4.01 -10.09
C ASP A 57 18.97 -4.54 -8.75
N GLN A 58 18.30 -5.68 -8.80
CA GLN A 58 18.18 -6.51 -7.61
C GLN A 58 19.37 -7.47 -7.63
N PRO A 59 20.31 -7.35 -6.68
CA PRO A 59 21.27 -8.40 -6.48
C PRO A 59 20.48 -9.66 -6.14
N ALA A 60 20.71 -10.72 -6.90
CA ALA A 60 20.18 -12.04 -6.60
C ALA A 60 20.58 -12.40 -5.15
N THR A 61 19.64 -12.38 -4.23
CA THR A 61 19.86 -12.93 -2.91
C THR A 61 19.82 -14.44 -3.07
N ASP A 62 20.98 -15.01 -3.38
CA ASP A 62 21.25 -16.42 -3.20
C ASP A 62 21.23 -16.72 -1.68
N THR A 63 20.05 -16.99 -1.17
CA THR A 63 19.93 -17.72 0.08
C THR A 63 20.01 -19.20 -0.23
N ASP A 64 21.26 -19.65 -0.43
CA ASP A 64 21.61 -21.08 -0.42
C ASP A 64 21.54 -21.55 1.04
N ASP A 65 20.41 -22.13 1.42
CA ASP A 65 20.23 -22.85 2.68
C ASP A 65 20.96 -24.19 2.57
N ARG A 66 22.26 -24.14 2.79
CA ARG A 66 23.09 -25.32 3.07
C ARG A 66 23.74 -25.13 4.42
N THR A 67 23.12 -25.73 5.42
CA THR A 67 23.80 -26.16 6.64
C THR A 67 24.92 -27.14 6.31
N ALA A 68 26.15 -26.73 6.58
CA ALA A 68 27.24 -27.68 6.86
C ALA A 68 28.34 -26.99 7.65
N ASP A 69 28.63 -27.57 8.77
CA ASP A 69 29.69 -27.29 9.70
C ASP A 69 31.08 -27.16 9.05
N ALA A 70 31.87 -26.13 9.45
CA ALA A 70 33.33 -26.24 9.56
C ALA A 70 33.91 -24.96 10.23
N GLU A 71 34.80 -25.22 11.13
CA GLU A 71 35.55 -24.35 12.03
C GLU A 71 36.59 -23.41 11.35
N PRO A 72 37.23 -22.50 12.12
CA PRO A 72 37.81 -21.26 11.59
C PRO A 72 39.32 -21.38 11.31
N ALA A 73 39.81 -20.60 10.38
CA ALA A 73 41.23 -20.33 10.19
C ALA A 73 41.51 -18.81 10.04
N THR A 74 42.55 -18.43 10.72
CA THR A 74 43.11 -17.14 11.10
C THR A 74 43.81 -16.38 9.98
N ASP A 75 43.91 -15.05 10.21
CA ASP A 75 45.00 -14.10 9.95
C ASP A 75 45.28 -13.57 8.53
N GLY A 76 45.23 -12.22 8.48
CA GLY A 76 46.31 -11.36 8.00
C GLY A 76 45.90 -10.22 7.07
N PRO A 77 46.50 -9.00 7.24
CA PRO A 77 45.93 -7.75 6.73
C PRO A 77 46.59 -7.31 5.40
N GLY A 78 45.84 -6.55 4.62
CA GLY A 78 46.37 -5.86 3.42
C GLY A 78 45.52 -4.67 3.05
N ALA A 79 46.05 -3.48 3.30
CA ALA A 79 45.57 -2.19 2.84
C ALA A 79 45.71 -2.12 1.32
N ASP A 80 44.79 -1.41 0.65
CA ASP A 80 45.10 -0.28 -0.21
C ASP A 80 43.82 0.43 -0.69
N ALA A 81 43.90 1.75 -0.62
CA ALA A 81 42.90 2.70 -1.07
C ALA A 81 42.88 2.76 -2.60
N ASP A 82 41.68 2.78 -3.19
CA ASP A 82 41.52 3.44 -4.48
C ASP A 82 40.22 4.26 -4.51
N THR A 83 40.38 5.53 -4.81
CA THR A 83 39.43 6.57 -5.04
C THR A 83 38.71 6.33 -6.37
N GLY A 84 37.50 5.81 -6.33
CA GLY A 84 36.60 5.69 -7.49
C GLY A 84 35.49 6.70 -7.44
N THR A 85 35.55 7.63 -8.33
CA THR A 85 34.64 8.72 -8.69
C THR A 85 33.17 8.30 -8.62
N GLY A 86 32.41 9.00 -7.77
CA GLY A 86 30.94 8.86 -7.70
C GLY A 86 30.29 9.30 -9.00
N THR A 87 29.71 8.36 -9.71
CA THR A 87 28.67 8.64 -10.69
C THR A 87 27.39 8.85 -9.90
N ASP A 88 26.99 10.11 -9.85
CA ASP A 88 25.71 10.57 -9.34
C ASP A 88 24.58 10.01 -10.25
N GLY A 89 24.18 8.79 -9.97
CA GLY A 89 23.00 8.17 -10.53
C GLY A 89 21.77 8.68 -9.82
N SER A 90 21.37 9.92 -10.06
CA SER A 90 20.03 10.38 -9.69
C SER A 90 19.03 9.55 -10.51
N SER A 91 18.57 8.46 -9.94
CA SER A 91 17.39 7.74 -10.35
C SER A 91 16.22 8.74 -10.28
N GLN A 92 15.91 9.37 -11.42
CA GLN A 92 14.69 10.17 -11.57
C GLN A 92 13.54 9.20 -11.35
N SER A 93 12.96 9.22 -10.14
CA SER A 93 11.70 8.53 -9.87
C SER A 93 10.66 9.15 -10.79
N LYS A 94 10.16 8.39 -11.77
CA LYS A 94 9.03 8.81 -12.57
C LYS A 94 7.85 9.01 -11.63
N ASP A 95 7.17 10.13 -11.76
CA ASP A 95 5.93 10.41 -11.07
C ASP A 95 4.84 9.47 -11.62
N PHE A 96 4.29 8.59 -10.78
CA PHE A 96 3.21 7.68 -11.17
C PHE A 96 1.90 8.07 -10.52
N GLU A 97 0.81 7.90 -11.27
CA GLU A 97 -0.53 7.80 -10.69
C GLU A 97 -0.78 6.35 -10.24
N VAL A 98 -0.95 6.13 -8.94
CA VAL A 98 -1.10 4.78 -8.36
C VAL A 98 -2.51 4.56 -7.86
N TYR A 99 -3.27 3.68 -8.52
CA TYR A 99 -4.65 3.34 -8.17
C TYR A 99 -4.69 2.10 -7.27
N GLY A 100 -4.74 2.30 -5.96
CA GLY A 100 -4.76 1.25 -4.96
C GLY A 100 -6.13 1.04 -4.28
N ASP A 101 -6.25 -0.05 -3.53
CA ASP A 101 -7.38 -0.25 -2.63
C ASP A 101 -7.15 0.48 -1.28
N SER A 102 -8.11 0.33 -0.36
CA SER A 102 -8.02 0.98 0.95
C SER A 102 -6.95 0.41 1.88
N ALA A 103 -6.34 -0.73 1.55
CA ALA A 103 -5.25 -1.32 2.33
C ALA A 103 -3.96 -0.50 2.21
N TYR A 104 -3.81 0.24 1.10
CA TYR A 104 -2.70 1.16 0.85
C TYR A 104 -3.00 2.61 1.27
N ALA A 105 -4.15 2.87 1.90
CA ALA A 105 -4.61 4.22 2.26
C ALA A 105 -4.26 4.63 3.69
N ASP A 106 -3.20 4.06 4.29
CA ASP A 106 -2.72 4.53 5.59
C ASP A 106 -1.87 5.82 5.47
N GLY A 107 -1.82 6.58 6.56
CA GLY A 107 -1.21 7.91 6.52
C GLY A 107 0.30 7.92 6.27
N ALA A 108 1.02 6.88 6.68
CA ALA A 108 2.46 6.77 6.45
C ALA A 108 2.74 6.51 4.98
N THR A 109 2.08 5.50 4.39
CA THR A 109 2.18 5.18 2.97
C THR A 109 1.83 6.38 2.08
N LEU A 110 0.71 7.07 2.37
CA LEU A 110 0.33 8.26 1.61
C LEU A 110 1.38 9.37 1.69
N HIS A 111 1.97 9.57 2.87
CA HIS A 111 3.01 10.57 3.06
C HIS A 111 4.30 10.19 2.32
N GLU A 112 4.80 8.98 2.51
CA GLU A 112 6.04 8.48 1.92
C GLU A 112 5.98 8.45 0.40
N GLN A 113 4.90 7.93 -0.18
CA GLN A 113 4.74 7.87 -1.63
C GLN A 113 4.60 9.28 -2.26
N THR A 114 3.93 10.21 -1.56
CA THR A 114 3.88 11.61 -2.00
C THR A 114 5.27 12.27 -1.98
N GLN A 115 6.12 11.96 -0.98
CA GLN A 115 7.49 12.47 -0.93
C GLN A 115 8.37 11.93 -2.08
N ARG A 116 8.04 10.75 -2.61
CA ARG A 116 8.69 10.16 -3.78
C ARG A 116 8.11 10.64 -5.13
N GLY A 117 7.14 11.58 -5.10
CA GLY A 117 6.50 12.12 -6.29
C GLY A 117 5.28 11.32 -6.79
N HIS A 118 4.92 10.20 -6.16
CA HIS A 118 3.80 9.39 -6.62
C HIS A 118 2.44 9.97 -6.20
N ASP A 119 1.49 10.01 -7.14
CA ASP A 119 0.10 10.39 -6.86
C ASP A 119 -0.74 9.19 -6.43
N MET A 120 -0.83 8.97 -5.12
CA MET A 120 -1.61 7.86 -4.56
C MET A 120 -3.11 8.12 -4.63
N ARG A 121 -3.80 7.39 -5.51
CA ARG A 121 -5.26 7.41 -5.68
C ARG A 121 -5.89 6.20 -4.99
N THR A 122 -5.88 6.23 -3.67
CA THR A 122 -6.46 5.20 -2.80
C THR A 122 -7.61 5.78 -1.99
N LYS A 123 -8.66 4.99 -1.75
CA LYS A 123 -9.80 5.45 -0.94
C LYS A 123 -9.49 5.32 0.54
N VAL A 124 -9.32 6.47 1.20
CA VAL A 124 -9.26 6.51 2.67
C VAL A 124 -10.65 6.22 3.23
N PRO A 125 -10.84 5.11 3.96
CA PRO A 125 -12.15 4.77 4.50
C PRO A 125 -12.58 5.79 5.56
N PRO A 126 -13.90 6.05 5.69
CA PRO A 126 -14.41 6.89 6.76
C PRO A 126 -14.11 6.27 8.12
N VAL A 127 -13.71 7.11 9.08
CA VAL A 127 -13.50 6.65 10.46
C VAL A 127 -14.86 6.39 11.09
N ARG A 128 -15.19 5.12 11.32
CA ARG A 128 -16.44 4.73 11.97
C ARG A 128 -16.32 4.88 13.48
N ASN A 129 -17.38 5.36 14.11
CA ASN A 129 -17.52 5.39 15.55
C ASN A 129 -18.89 4.80 15.95
N ALA A 130 -18.88 3.65 16.61
CA ALA A 130 -20.11 2.97 17.06
C ALA A 130 -20.87 3.76 18.14
N ASN A 131 -20.21 4.69 18.82
CA ASN A 131 -20.73 5.39 19.99
C ASN A 131 -20.96 6.88 19.77
N GLY A 132 -21.24 7.31 18.54
CA GLY A 132 -21.54 8.71 18.24
C GLY A 132 -20.78 9.27 17.02
N PHE A 133 -20.56 10.57 17.03
CA PHE A 133 -19.92 11.26 15.90
C PHE A 133 -18.56 10.67 15.55
N SER A 134 -18.35 10.42 14.25
CA SER A 134 -17.05 9.98 13.74
C SER A 134 -16.01 11.10 13.81
N LYS A 135 -14.74 10.75 13.67
CA LYS A 135 -13.65 11.75 13.61
C LYS A 135 -13.83 12.74 12.46
N ASP A 136 -14.39 12.27 11.34
CA ASP A 136 -14.59 13.08 10.13
C ASP A 136 -15.62 14.22 10.31
N GLN A 137 -16.38 14.20 11.40
CA GLN A 137 -17.31 15.29 11.76
C GLN A 137 -16.65 16.38 12.61
N PHE A 138 -15.38 16.20 12.98
CA PHE A 138 -14.60 17.19 13.71
C PHE A 138 -13.70 17.93 12.73
N ARG A 139 -13.68 19.25 12.79
CA ARG A 139 -12.75 20.05 12.00
C ARG A 139 -11.39 20.09 12.68
N ILE A 140 -10.41 19.45 12.08
CA ILE A 140 -9.03 19.43 12.55
C ILE A 140 -8.25 20.46 11.75
N ASP A 141 -7.75 21.48 12.42
CA ASP A 141 -6.94 22.56 11.86
C ASP A 141 -5.49 22.34 12.35
N LEU A 142 -4.67 21.74 11.48
CA LEU A 142 -3.29 21.41 11.81
C LEU A 142 -2.39 22.64 11.92
N PRO A 143 -2.48 23.64 11.01
CA PRO A 143 -1.74 24.90 11.12
C PRO A 143 -2.05 25.65 12.42
N ALA A 144 -3.32 25.78 12.79
CA ALA A 144 -3.74 26.42 14.02
C ALA A 144 -3.53 25.55 15.27
N GLY A 145 -3.21 24.27 15.10
CA GLY A 145 -3.04 23.31 16.20
C GLY A 145 -4.32 23.07 17.00
N THR A 146 -5.49 23.11 16.38
CA THR A 146 -6.79 23.04 17.06
C THR A 146 -7.74 22.01 16.44
N VAL A 147 -8.74 21.60 17.23
CA VAL A 147 -9.86 20.76 16.78
C VAL A 147 -11.17 21.38 17.23
N THR A 148 -12.10 21.57 16.30
CA THR A 148 -13.46 22.05 16.57
C THR A 148 -14.46 20.90 16.46
N CYS A 149 -15.31 20.72 17.47
CA CYS A 149 -16.34 19.69 17.49
C CYS A 149 -17.65 20.16 16.77
N PRO A 150 -18.60 19.24 16.48
CA PRO A 150 -19.88 19.62 15.88
C PRO A 150 -20.74 20.59 16.71
N ALA A 151 -20.48 20.72 18.01
CA ALA A 151 -21.12 21.76 18.88
C ALA A 151 -20.29 23.05 18.94
N HIS A 152 -19.39 23.28 17.97
CA HIS A 152 -18.56 24.48 17.80
C HIS A 152 -17.59 24.79 18.97
N HIS A 153 -17.33 23.82 19.85
CA HIS A 153 -16.25 24.01 20.83
C HIS A 153 -14.90 23.69 20.17
N THR A 154 -13.93 24.57 20.38
CA THR A 154 -12.56 24.44 19.87
C THR A 154 -11.58 24.18 21.02
N VAL A 155 -10.68 23.20 20.83
CA VAL A 155 -9.64 22.86 21.80
C VAL A 155 -8.30 22.68 21.08
N ALA A 156 -7.20 22.95 21.79
CA ALA A 156 -5.86 22.77 21.28
C ALA A 156 -5.51 21.29 21.15
N ILE A 157 -4.73 20.96 20.11
CA ILE A 157 -4.04 19.69 19.97
C ILE A 157 -2.86 19.70 20.94
N ARG A 158 -2.73 18.66 21.72
CA ARG A 158 -1.65 18.47 22.70
C ARG A 158 -0.89 17.21 22.41
N ASP A 159 0.39 17.23 22.67
CA ASP A 159 1.24 16.05 22.63
C ASP A 159 0.83 15.07 23.71
N GLY A 160 0.92 13.79 23.37
CA GLY A 160 0.65 12.67 24.28
C GLY A 160 1.75 11.61 24.14
N ARG A 161 1.80 10.66 25.07
CA ARG A 161 2.86 9.62 25.09
C ARG A 161 2.99 8.84 23.78
N ARG A 162 1.86 8.58 23.08
CA ARG A 162 1.84 7.78 21.84
C ARG A 162 1.38 8.59 20.63
N HIS A 163 0.40 9.48 20.81
CA HIS A 163 -0.21 10.26 19.74
C HIS A 163 -0.61 11.65 20.24
N ARG A 164 -0.56 12.62 19.37
CA ARG A 164 -1.18 13.93 19.61
C ARG A 164 -2.68 13.74 19.78
N SER A 165 -3.31 14.53 20.61
CA SER A 165 -4.75 14.44 20.86
C SER A 165 -5.39 15.76 21.23
N ALA A 166 -6.66 15.93 20.87
CA ALA A 166 -7.51 17.02 21.29
C ALA A 166 -8.55 16.47 22.29
N ARG A 167 -8.60 17.05 23.50
CA ARG A 167 -9.47 16.61 24.59
C ARG A 167 -10.49 17.68 24.93
N PHE A 168 -11.77 17.37 24.76
CA PHE A 168 -12.87 18.29 25.02
C PHE A 168 -13.29 18.36 26.48
N GLY A 169 -13.01 17.29 27.24
CA GLY A 169 -13.12 17.26 28.72
C GLY A 169 -14.38 17.92 29.29
N PRO A 170 -14.20 19.00 30.09
CA PRO A 170 -15.32 19.67 30.77
C PRO A 170 -16.35 20.28 29.82
N LEU A 171 -15.94 20.69 28.61
CA LEU A 171 -16.85 21.28 27.61
C LEU A 171 -17.95 20.30 27.17
N CYS A 172 -17.72 19.00 27.33
CA CYS A 172 -18.72 17.99 27.03
C CYS A 172 -19.78 17.82 28.13
N ARG A 173 -19.59 18.36 29.34
CA ARG A 173 -20.51 18.14 30.46
C ARG A 173 -21.88 18.79 30.23
N SER A 174 -21.88 20.03 29.74
CA SER A 174 -23.07 20.81 29.41
C SER A 174 -23.43 20.80 27.94
N CYS A 175 -22.74 20.01 27.12
CA CYS A 175 -22.94 20.01 25.66
C CYS A 175 -24.27 19.33 25.30
N PRO A 176 -25.16 19.98 24.54
CA PRO A 176 -26.44 19.43 24.13
C PRO A 176 -26.30 18.21 23.23
N LEU A 177 -25.19 18.08 22.48
CA LEU A 177 -24.89 16.95 21.60
C LEU A 177 -24.16 15.80 22.30
N ARG A 178 -23.95 15.87 23.63
CA ARG A 178 -23.17 14.87 24.36
C ARG A 178 -23.69 13.44 24.16
N ALA A 179 -24.98 13.23 24.27
CA ALA A 179 -25.60 11.92 24.15
C ALA A 179 -25.34 11.27 22.79
N ALA A 180 -25.35 12.08 21.71
CA ALA A 180 -25.07 11.64 20.35
C ALA A 180 -23.56 11.62 20.01
N CYS A 181 -22.69 12.17 20.87
CA CYS A 181 -21.28 12.32 20.59
C CYS A 181 -20.40 11.32 21.32
N THR A 182 -20.61 11.14 22.63
CA THR A 182 -19.72 10.29 23.46
C THR A 182 -20.39 9.79 24.74
N LYS A 183 -20.10 8.52 25.06
CA LYS A 183 -20.49 7.89 26.35
C LYS A 183 -19.39 8.03 27.41
N ALA A 184 -18.21 8.57 27.05
CA ALA A 184 -17.08 8.66 27.93
C ALA A 184 -17.33 9.70 29.04
N ARG A 185 -17.08 9.34 30.31
CA ARG A 185 -17.21 10.24 31.47
C ARG A 185 -16.30 11.47 31.35
N GLY A 186 -15.08 11.29 30.86
CA GLY A 186 -14.09 12.35 30.64
C GLY A 186 -14.30 13.23 29.41
N GLY A 187 -15.40 13.04 28.67
CA GLY A 187 -15.67 13.75 27.43
C GLY A 187 -14.99 13.13 26.19
N ARG A 188 -15.21 13.77 25.04
CA ARG A 188 -14.67 13.31 23.76
C ARG A 188 -13.16 13.59 23.67
N VAL A 189 -12.44 12.61 23.09
CA VAL A 189 -11.02 12.74 22.72
C VAL A 189 -10.89 12.40 21.25
N ILE A 190 -10.16 13.21 20.50
CA ILE A 190 -9.80 12.98 19.11
C ILE A 190 -8.30 12.74 19.04
N SER A 191 -7.89 11.57 18.59
CA SER A 191 -6.48 11.25 18.31
C SER A 191 -6.08 11.80 16.94
N ILE A 192 -4.91 12.44 16.89
CA ILE A 192 -4.35 13.02 15.66
C ILE A 192 -3.24 12.09 15.17
N HIS A 193 -3.38 11.62 13.95
CA HIS A 193 -2.39 10.76 13.32
C HIS A 193 -1.09 11.54 13.06
N PRO A 194 0.12 10.93 13.13
CA PRO A 194 1.36 11.61 12.75
C PRO A 194 1.28 12.24 11.35
N HIS A 195 0.74 11.51 10.38
CA HIS A 195 0.51 11.96 9.01
C HIS A 195 -0.94 12.38 8.75
N GLU A 196 -1.55 13.10 9.68
CA GLU A 196 -2.95 13.56 9.56
C GLU A 196 -3.15 14.46 8.32
N ALA A 197 -2.15 15.27 7.96
CA ALA A 197 -2.20 16.12 6.77
C ALA A 197 -2.36 15.31 5.49
N ALA A 198 -1.60 14.24 5.32
CA ALA A 198 -1.72 13.34 4.16
C ALA A 198 -3.11 12.69 4.09
N LEU A 199 -3.65 12.23 5.23
CA LEU A 199 -4.99 11.66 5.31
C LEU A 199 -6.09 12.68 4.97
N GLN A 200 -5.98 13.91 5.45
CA GLN A 200 -6.92 14.99 5.12
C GLN A 200 -6.87 15.36 3.64
N HIS A 201 -5.66 15.48 3.08
CA HIS A 201 -5.47 15.75 1.67
C HIS A 201 -6.10 14.65 0.80
N ALA A 202 -5.80 13.38 1.07
CA ALA A 202 -6.39 12.25 0.34
C ALA A 202 -7.93 12.22 0.46
N LYS A 203 -8.49 12.49 1.67
CA LYS A 203 -9.94 12.58 1.87
C LYS A 203 -10.59 13.76 1.14
N ALA A 204 -9.89 14.85 0.98
CA ALA A 204 -10.39 16.01 0.21
C ALA A 204 -10.39 15.67 -1.29
N ARG A 205 -9.29 15.12 -1.81
CA ARG A 205 -9.14 14.73 -3.22
C ARG A 205 -10.15 13.68 -3.66
N GLN A 206 -10.43 12.67 -2.85
CA GLN A 206 -11.41 11.63 -3.21
C GLN A 206 -12.86 12.11 -3.35
N LYS A 207 -13.15 13.40 -3.00
CA LYS A 207 -14.45 14.04 -3.23
C LYS A 207 -14.53 14.72 -4.60
N ASP A 208 -13.40 14.94 -5.24
CA ASP A 208 -13.28 15.53 -6.55
C ASP A 208 -13.93 14.61 -7.61
N PRO A 209 -14.81 15.12 -8.47
CA PRO A 209 -15.44 14.34 -9.54
C PRO A 209 -14.44 13.74 -10.52
N ASP A 210 -13.40 14.48 -10.91
CA ASP A 210 -12.40 14.02 -11.88
C ASP A 210 -11.56 12.88 -11.27
N TRP A 211 -11.17 13.02 -10.00
CA TRP A 211 -10.52 11.94 -9.26
C TRP A 211 -11.40 10.69 -9.19
N GLN A 212 -12.69 10.86 -8.92
CA GLN A 212 -13.63 9.75 -8.83
C GLN A 212 -13.81 9.07 -10.18
N GLN A 213 -13.86 9.84 -11.27
CA GLN A 213 -13.98 9.30 -12.62
C GLN A 213 -12.73 8.49 -12.98
N ALA A 214 -11.55 9.04 -12.79
CA ALA A 214 -10.28 8.35 -13.04
C ALA A 214 -10.19 7.05 -12.22
N TYR A 215 -10.53 7.11 -10.92
CA TYR A 215 -10.54 5.92 -10.06
C TYR A 215 -11.50 4.83 -10.56
N ARG A 216 -12.70 5.20 -11.03
CA ARG A 216 -13.67 4.25 -11.60
C ARG A 216 -13.19 3.64 -12.92
N THR A 217 -12.43 4.37 -13.71
CA THR A 217 -11.89 3.90 -14.98
C THR A 217 -10.76 2.90 -14.78
N HIS A 218 -9.79 3.24 -13.93
CA HIS A 218 -8.55 2.46 -13.82
C HIS A 218 -8.62 1.31 -12.80
N ARG A 219 -9.33 1.49 -11.68
CA ARG A 219 -9.38 0.46 -10.62
C ARG A 219 -9.91 -0.90 -11.08
N PRO A 220 -10.94 -1.01 -11.94
CA PRO A 220 -11.43 -2.30 -12.42
C PRO A 220 -10.43 -3.11 -13.24
N VAL A 221 -9.42 -2.46 -13.82
CA VAL A 221 -8.36 -3.14 -14.59
C VAL A 221 -7.60 -4.14 -13.71
N VAL A 222 -7.16 -3.69 -12.54
CA VAL A 222 -6.45 -4.55 -11.57
C VAL A 222 -7.34 -5.72 -11.12
N GLU A 223 -8.62 -5.45 -10.86
CA GLU A 223 -9.56 -6.49 -10.43
C GLU A 223 -9.80 -7.54 -11.51
N ARG A 224 -9.83 -7.13 -12.79
CA ARG A 224 -9.88 -8.09 -13.92
C ARG A 224 -8.63 -8.98 -13.95
N LYS A 225 -7.43 -8.42 -13.73
CA LYS A 225 -6.19 -9.21 -13.70
C LYS A 225 -6.17 -10.17 -12.51
N ILE A 226 -6.58 -9.73 -11.32
CA ILE A 226 -6.75 -10.62 -10.16
C ILE A 226 -7.75 -11.75 -10.50
N SER A 227 -8.84 -11.43 -11.19
CA SER A 227 -9.80 -12.44 -11.64
C SER A 227 -9.15 -13.47 -12.58
N HIS A 228 -8.33 -13.04 -13.55
CA HIS A 228 -7.60 -13.95 -14.44
C HIS A 228 -6.69 -14.91 -13.67
N PHE A 229 -5.96 -14.40 -12.66
CA PHE A 229 -5.12 -15.25 -11.79
C PHE A 229 -5.92 -16.28 -11.00
N THR A 230 -7.13 -15.94 -10.58
CA THR A 230 -7.94 -16.78 -9.70
C THR A 230 -8.87 -17.73 -10.45
N HIS A 231 -9.05 -17.58 -11.75
CA HIS A 231 -9.80 -18.50 -12.58
C HIS A 231 -9.05 -19.84 -12.75
N ARG A 232 -9.80 -20.94 -12.97
CA ARG A 232 -9.23 -22.28 -13.14
C ARG A 232 -8.17 -22.37 -14.24
N PRO A 233 -8.39 -21.80 -15.46
CA PRO A 233 -7.36 -21.80 -16.48
C PRO A 233 -6.07 -21.09 -16.08
N GLY A 234 -6.17 -20.01 -15.28
CA GLY A 234 -5.02 -19.29 -14.71
C GLY A 234 -4.37 -19.94 -13.48
N GLY A 235 -4.80 -21.13 -13.08
CA GLY A 235 -4.21 -21.86 -11.94
C GLY A 235 -5.08 -21.86 -10.66
N GLY A 236 -6.17 -21.10 -10.62
CA GLY A 236 -7.12 -21.07 -9.50
C GLY A 236 -6.60 -20.32 -8.27
N ARG A 237 -7.39 -20.35 -7.19
CA ARG A 237 -7.14 -19.62 -5.95
C ARG A 237 -6.15 -20.29 -4.99
N LYS A 238 -5.71 -21.51 -5.29
CA LYS A 238 -4.80 -22.26 -4.42
C LYS A 238 -3.40 -22.21 -4.98
N ALA A 239 -2.41 -21.96 -4.11
CA ALA A 239 -1.02 -22.12 -4.47
C ALA A 239 -0.75 -23.60 -4.81
N ARG A 240 0.00 -23.87 -5.87
CA ARG A 240 0.38 -25.22 -6.32
C ARG A 240 1.60 -25.75 -5.59
N CYS A 241 2.34 -24.87 -4.91
CA CYS A 241 3.59 -25.18 -4.21
C CYS A 241 3.59 -24.56 -2.81
N ARG A 242 4.61 -24.87 -2.02
CA ARG A 242 4.85 -24.31 -0.69
C ARG A 242 6.15 -23.51 -0.68
N GLY A 243 6.20 -22.49 0.18
CA GLY A 243 7.34 -21.59 0.33
C GLY A 243 7.22 -20.34 -0.56
N ALA A 244 7.60 -19.18 -0.01
CA ALA A 244 7.41 -17.88 -0.67
C ALA A 244 8.09 -17.80 -2.04
N ALA A 245 9.35 -18.23 -2.14
CA ALA A 245 10.10 -18.19 -3.40
C ALA A 245 9.45 -19.03 -4.51
N ARG A 246 9.03 -20.27 -4.20
CA ARG A 246 8.36 -21.14 -5.17
C ARG A 246 6.99 -20.58 -5.60
N ILE A 247 6.26 -19.99 -4.65
CA ILE A 247 4.97 -19.32 -4.95
C ILE A 247 5.21 -18.12 -5.83
N LEU A 248 6.23 -17.30 -5.54
CA LEU A 248 6.59 -16.15 -6.37
C LEU A 248 6.91 -16.60 -7.81
N THR A 249 7.73 -17.63 -8.00
CA THR A 249 8.03 -18.19 -9.34
C THR A 249 6.77 -18.67 -10.06
N ASP A 250 5.84 -19.35 -9.37
CA ASP A 250 4.55 -19.76 -9.94
C ASP A 250 3.69 -18.55 -10.36
N ILE A 251 3.66 -17.51 -9.53
CA ILE A 251 2.91 -16.27 -9.82
C ILE A 251 3.54 -15.51 -10.98
N MET A 252 4.87 -15.38 -11.02
CA MET A 252 5.59 -14.75 -12.15
C MET A 252 5.31 -15.47 -13.46
N THR A 253 5.35 -16.81 -13.47
CA THR A 253 5.03 -17.63 -14.64
C THR A 253 3.60 -17.38 -15.13
N ARG A 254 2.63 -17.28 -14.20
CA ARG A 254 1.24 -16.98 -14.53
C ARG A 254 1.09 -15.55 -15.06
N ALA A 255 1.79 -14.57 -14.46
CA ALA A 255 1.80 -13.18 -14.92
C ALA A 255 2.32 -13.10 -16.36
N SER A 256 3.44 -13.77 -16.65
CA SER A 256 4.01 -13.84 -17.99
C SER A 256 3.04 -14.45 -19.01
N ALA A 257 2.35 -15.54 -18.66
CA ALA A 257 1.35 -16.15 -19.54
C ALA A 257 0.16 -15.22 -19.81
N ILE A 258 -0.33 -14.49 -18.79
CA ILE A 258 -1.40 -13.51 -18.93
C ILE A 258 -0.95 -12.33 -19.80
N ASN A 259 0.29 -11.85 -19.60
CA ASN A 259 0.86 -10.77 -20.39
C ASN A 259 1.05 -11.17 -21.87
N LEU A 260 1.56 -12.38 -22.13
CA LEU A 260 1.70 -12.87 -23.51
C LEU A 260 0.35 -12.94 -24.23
N ALA A 261 -0.69 -13.44 -23.55
CA ALA A 261 -2.04 -13.46 -24.12
C ALA A 261 -2.57 -12.03 -24.37
N ARG A 262 -2.26 -11.09 -23.49
CA ARG A 262 -2.64 -9.68 -23.68
C ARG A 262 -1.89 -9.03 -24.85
N LEU A 263 -0.58 -9.23 -24.94
CA LEU A 263 0.26 -8.73 -26.03
C LEU A 263 -0.21 -9.26 -27.39
N ALA A 264 -0.59 -10.55 -27.46
CA ALA A 264 -1.20 -11.10 -28.66
C ALA A 264 -2.51 -10.40 -29.03
N THR A 265 -3.35 -10.06 -28.02
CA THR A 265 -4.60 -9.30 -28.25
C THR A 265 -4.32 -7.86 -28.69
N LEU A 266 -3.24 -7.25 -28.20
CA LEU A 266 -2.80 -5.91 -28.61
C LEU A 266 -2.11 -5.90 -29.99
N GLY A 267 -2.00 -7.03 -30.66
CA GLY A 267 -1.38 -7.13 -31.97
C GLY A 267 0.13 -6.94 -31.95
N LEU A 268 0.81 -7.45 -30.91
CA LEU A 268 2.28 -7.38 -30.85
C LEU A 268 2.90 -8.02 -32.10
N HIS A 269 3.70 -7.26 -32.82
CA HIS A 269 4.38 -7.71 -34.03
C HIS A 269 5.80 -7.13 -34.10
N ARG A 270 6.63 -7.72 -34.97
CA ARG A 270 7.96 -7.22 -35.23
C ARG A 270 7.91 -6.17 -36.34
N ALA A 271 8.30 -4.94 -36.01
CA ALA A 271 8.50 -3.84 -36.94
C ALA A 271 9.99 -3.68 -37.30
N ALA A 272 10.32 -2.79 -38.21
CA ALA A 272 11.70 -2.54 -38.63
C ALA A 272 12.62 -2.08 -37.48
N GLU A 273 12.08 -1.29 -36.55
CA GLU A 273 12.81 -0.70 -35.43
C GLU A 273 12.66 -1.49 -34.11
N GLY A 274 12.02 -2.66 -34.13
CA GLY A 274 11.83 -3.48 -32.93
C GLY A 274 10.43 -4.09 -32.83
N TRP A 275 9.94 -4.25 -31.60
CA TRP A 275 8.60 -4.73 -31.32
C TRP A 275 7.61 -3.56 -31.26
N ALA A 276 6.46 -3.68 -31.90
CA ALA A 276 5.38 -2.70 -31.88
C ALA A 276 4.03 -3.36 -31.55
N ILE A 277 3.09 -2.57 -31.04
CA ILE A 277 1.70 -2.94 -30.81
C ILE A 277 0.87 -2.28 -31.92
N ALA A 278 -0.18 -2.97 -32.41
CA ALA A 278 -1.03 -2.47 -33.49
C ALA A 278 -1.95 -1.33 -33.02
#